data_a14900976337c4625ac641ad3c1b8b08
#
_entry.id   a14900976337c4625ac641ad3c1b8b08
#
_cell.length_a   1.000
_cell.length_b   1.000
_cell.length_c   1.000
_cell.angle_alpha   90.00
_cell.angle_beta   90.00
_cell.angle_gamma   90.00
#
_symmetry.space_group_name_H-M   'P 1'
#
loop_
_entity.id
_entity.type
_entity.pdbx_description
1 polymer ?
#
loop_
_entity_poly.entity_id
_entity_poly.type
_entity_poly.pdbx_seq_one_letter_code
_entity_poly.pdbx_strand_id
1 'polypeptide(L)'
;MESCLYEGHVVHTRQYPVFHSFKYSLFMLCVDLNELQQIFNPYWFWSSKSWNLACFRRKDHLGDPKISLDTSARDLVEQKTGSRPIGPISLITHFCYFGYRINPVSFYFCFDKNKKKIDSIIAEINNTPWGEQHCYVLKCTPNSKNKLDKFSFDKAFHISPFISMDSKYIWSLTEPSNSFSVEMETWENHKKILQVNFNTVRTKISHASLRRVLIQYPLITFKVLWGIYFQAFRLWLKKAPFYSHPKYQKATFKT
;
A
#
# COMPACT_ATOMS: atom_id res chain seq x y z
N MET A 1 -18.41 4.39 -4.03
CA MET A 1 -17.50 5.55 -3.81
C MET A 1 -17.00 5.94 -5.19
N GLU A 2 -17.01 7.20 -5.54
CA GLU A 2 -16.45 7.66 -6.81
C GLU A 2 -14.93 7.62 -6.75
N SER A 3 -14.29 7.27 -7.85
CA SER A 3 -12.85 7.32 -8.02
C SER A 3 -12.30 8.73 -7.73
N CYS A 4 -11.15 8.81 -7.06
CA CYS A 4 -10.58 10.08 -6.59
C CYS A 4 -9.06 10.00 -6.42
N LEU A 5 -8.44 11.14 -6.11
CA LEU A 5 -7.09 11.23 -5.57
C LEU A 5 -7.17 11.34 -4.05
N TYR A 6 -6.22 10.73 -3.36
CA TYR A 6 -5.91 10.98 -1.97
C TYR A 6 -4.54 11.62 -1.88
N GLU A 7 -4.49 12.88 -1.38
CA GLU A 7 -3.26 13.66 -1.26
C GLU A 7 -2.95 13.91 0.21
N GLY A 8 -1.71 13.74 0.61
CA GLY A 8 -1.34 13.93 2.00
C GLY A 8 0.11 13.62 2.28
N HIS A 9 0.34 13.06 3.44
CA HIS A 9 1.69 12.77 3.89
C HIS A 9 1.75 11.48 4.71
N VAL A 10 2.91 10.87 4.67
CA VAL A 10 3.27 9.77 5.55
C VAL A 10 4.38 10.20 6.50
N VAL A 11 4.24 9.79 7.76
CA VAL A 11 5.22 10.00 8.81
C VAL A 11 5.67 8.63 9.32
N HIS A 12 6.97 8.38 9.29
CA HIS A 12 7.58 7.22 9.90
C HIS A 12 8.29 7.64 11.17
N THR A 13 7.99 6.99 12.28
CA THR A 13 8.63 7.26 13.57
C THR A 13 9.11 5.95 14.17
N ARG A 14 10.40 5.70 14.09
CA ARG A 14 11.07 4.63 14.83
C ARG A 14 11.37 5.14 16.23
N GLN A 15 10.96 4.37 17.23
CA GLN A 15 11.16 4.71 18.65
C GLN A 15 12.33 3.94 19.26
N TYR A 16 12.50 2.68 18.85
CA TYR A 16 13.48 1.78 19.45
C TYR A 16 14.21 0.94 18.38
N PRO A 17 15.46 0.53 18.61
CA PRO A 17 16.40 0.95 19.68
C PRO A 17 16.98 2.35 19.44
N VAL A 18 16.79 2.91 18.23
CA VAL A 18 17.32 4.21 17.82
C VAL A 18 16.17 5.07 17.32
N PHE A 19 16.03 6.26 17.91
CA PHE A 19 15.02 7.21 17.46
C PHE A 19 15.34 7.75 16.07
N HIS A 20 14.37 7.64 15.16
CA HIS A 20 14.47 8.14 13.81
C HIS A 20 13.09 8.49 13.26
N SER A 21 12.88 9.74 12.85
CA SER A 21 11.60 10.18 12.28
C SER A 21 11.82 10.93 10.98
N PHE A 22 10.91 10.74 10.04
CA PHE A 22 10.88 11.49 8.78
C PHE A 22 9.45 11.54 8.22
N LYS A 23 9.22 12.58 7.41
CA LYS A 23 7.93 12.85 6.77
C LYS A 23 8.15 13.14 5.29
N TYR A 24 7.22 12.67 4.45
CA TYR A 24 7.17 13.05 3.04
C TYR A 24 5.72 13.11 2.55
N SER A 25 5.50 13.96 1.54
CA SER A 25 4.20 14.10 0.91
C SER A 25 4.08 13.16 -0.28
N LEU A 26 2.89 12.61 -0.46
CA LEU A 26 2.56 11.74 -1.58
C LEU A 26 1.08 11.87 -1.94
N PHE A 27 0.70 11.33 -3.08
CA PHE A 27 -0.70 11.10 -3.44
C PHE A 27 -0.89 9.63 -3.82
N MET A 28 -2.12 9.14 -3.70
CA MET A 28 -2.54 7.83 -4.21
C MET A 28 -3.82 7.98 -5.03
N LEU A 29 -4.02 7.11 -5.99
CA LEU A 29 -5.27 6.97 -6.72
C LEU A 29 -6.19 6.02 -5.97
N CYS A 30 -7.45 6.39 -5.81
CA CYS A 30 -8.52 5.51 -5.42
C CYS A 30 -9.42 5.28 -6.63
N VAL A 31 -9.50 4.04 -7.10
CA VAL A 31 -10.24 3.70 -8.33
C VAL A 31 -11.15 2.51 -8.05
N ASP A 32 -12.42 2.62 -8.41
CA ASP A 32 -13.33 1.48 -8.49
C ASP A 32 -12.86 0.57 -9.64
N LEU A 33 -12.63 -0.72 -9.38
CA LEU A 33 -12.12 -1.64 -10.41
C LEU A 33 -13.06 -1.77 -11.61
N ASN A 34 -14.37 -1.53 -11.41
CA ASN A 34 -15.33 -1.51 -12.51
C ASN A 34 -15.15 -0.29 -13.42
N GLU A 35 -14.66 0.84 -12.90
CA GLU A 35 -14.43 2.08 -13.65
C GLU A 35 -13.03 2.14 -14.26
N LEU A 36 -12.08 1.34 -13.77
CA LEU A 36 -10.64 1.42 -14.07
C LEU A 36 -10.35 1.50 -15.57
N GLN A 37 -11.06 0.73 -16.38
CA GLN A 37 -10.83 0.65 -17.83
C GLN A 37 -11.26 1.91 -18.59
N GLN A 38 -12.10 2.76 -18.01
CA GLN A 38 -12.72 3.89 -18.70
C GLN A 38 -12.41 5.24 -18.07
N ILE A 39 -12.12 5.28 -16.76
CA ILE A 39 -12.00 6.52 -16.01
C ILE A 39 -10.94 7.49 -16.56
N PHE A 40 -9.89 6.97 -17.18
CA PHE A 40 -8.81 7.79 -17.73
C PHE A 40 -8.96 8.11 -19.22
N ASN A 41 -10.00 7.63 -19.90
CA ASN A 41 -10.20 7.91 -21.33
C ASN A 41 -10.22 9.42 -21.68
N PRO A 42 -10.75 10.34 -20.84
CA PRO A 42 -10.71 11.77 -21.13
C PRO A 42 -9.35 12.44 -20.89
N TYR A 43 -8.37 11.76 -20.27
CA TYR A 43 -7.15 12.38 -19.74
C TYR A 43 -5.91 11.97 -20.52
N TRP A 44 -5.31 12.89 -21.29
CA TRP A 44 -4.22 12.62 -22.24
C TRP A 44 -2.96 11.99 -21.62
N PHE A 45 -2.61 12.35 -20.39
CA PHE A 45 -1.38 11.89 -19.73
C PHE A 45 -1.58 10.67 -18.83
N TRP A 46 -2.82 10.15 -18.78
CA TRP A 46 -3.21 9.03 -17.95
C TRP A 46 -3.83 7.91 -18.79
N SER A 47 -3.52 6.66 -18.48
CA SER A 47 -4.10 5.51 -19.17
C SER A 47 -4.23 4.30 -18.25
N SER A 48 -5.28 3.52 -18.43
CA SER A 48 -5.43 2.19 -17.85
C SER A 48 -5.24 1.05 -18.87
N LYS A 49 -5.01 1.38 -20.16
CA LYS A 49 -4.96 0.41 -21.25
C LYS A 49 -3.60 0.33 -21.94
N SER A 50 -2.89 1.43 -22.00
CA SER A 50 -1.65 1.55 -22.76
C SER A 50 -0.59 2.32 -21.97
N TRP A 51 0.64 2.32 -22.48
CA TRP A 51 1.70 3.15 -21.94
C TRP A 51 1.34 4.65 -22.04
N ASN A 52 1.63 5.38 -20.96
CA ASN A 52 1.44 6.82 -20.87
C ASN A 52 2.34 7.39 -19.76
N LEU A 53 2.36 8.72 -19.56
CA LEU A 53 3.12 9.37 -18.47
C LEU A 53 2.70 8.83 -17.11
N ALA A 54 1.42 8.59 -16.90
CA ALA A 54 0.87 7.85 -15.79
C ALA A 54 0.01 6.70 -16.31
N CYS A 55 0.36 5.46 -15.99
CA CYS A 55 -0.39 4.32 -16.50
C CYS A 55 -0.57 3.22 -15.46
N PHE A 56 -1.75 2.62 -15.48
CA PHE A 56 -2.03 1.39 -14.79
C PHE A 56 -1.40 0.22 -15.57
N ARG A 57 -0.72 -0.68 -14.87
CA ARG A 57 -0.19 -1.91 -15.47
C ARG A 57 -0.66 -3.10 -14.66
N ARG A 58 -1.46 -3.99 -15.27
CA ARG A 58 -2.01 -5.18 -14.60
C ARG A 58 -0.95 -6.04 -13.91
N LYS A 59 0.21 -6.21 -14.55
CA LYS A 59 1.33 -7.00 -14.04
C LYS A 59 1.98 -6.45 -12.76
N ASP A 60 1.66 -5.21 -12.40
CA ASP A 60 2.22 -4.55 -11.23
C ASP A 60 1.39 -4.83 -9.96
N HIS A 61 0.33 -5.62 -10.06
CA HIS A 61 -0.62 -5.90 -9.00
C HIS A 61 -0.80 -7.40 -8.77
N LEU A 62 -1.46 -7.76 -7.66
CA LEU A 62 -1.66 -9.14 -7.22
C LEU A 62 -2.24 -10.06 -8.30
N GLY A 63 -1.89 -11.34 -8.22
CA GLY A 63 -2.41 -12.41 -9.06
C GLY A 63 -1.78 -12.51 -10.45
N ASP A 64 -2.29 -13.43 -11.27
CA ASP A 64 -1.83 -13.60 -12.65
C ASP A 64 -2.24 -12.40 -13.53
N PRO A 65 -1.31 -11.76 -14.24
CA PRO A 65 -1.62 -10.66 -15.16
C PRO A 65 -2.63 -10.98 -16.26
N LYS A 66 -2.82 -12.25 -16.59
CA LYS A 66 -3.79 -12.70 -17.59
C LYS A 66 -5.23 -12.72 -17.05
N ILE A 67 -5.39 -12.76 -15.73
CA ILE A 67 -6.69 -12.73 -15.06
C ILE A 67 -7.02 -11.29 -14.67
N SER A 68 -8.29 -10.90 -14.69
CA SER A 68 -8.69 -9.56 -14.26
C SER A 68 -8.28 -9.31 -12.81
N LEU A 69 -7.94 -8.05 -12.49
CA LEU A 69 -7.55 -7.69 -11.11
C LEU A 69 -8.71 -7.90 -10.13
N ASP A 70 -9.93 -7.62 -10.56
CA ASP A 70 -11.15 -7.85 -9.78
C ASP A 70 -11.31 -9.34 -9.42
N THR A 71 -11.17 -10.23 -10.42
CA THR A 71 -11.23 -11.67 -10.19
C THR A 71 -10.12 -12.14 -9.24
N SER A 72 -8.87 -11.74 -9.50
CA SER A 72 -7.73 -12.13 -8.65
C SER A 72 -7.89 -11.67 -7.20
N ALA A 73 -8.45 -10.48 -6.98
CA ALA A 73 -8.71 -9.97 -5.63
C ALA A 73 -9.79 -10.79 -4.93
N ARG A 74 -10.89 -11.11 -5.62
CA ARG A 74 -11.96 -11.95 -5.06
C ARG A 74 -11.50 -13.36 -4.74
N ASP A 75 -10.74 -13.97 -5.64
CA ASP A 75 -10.19 -15.33 -5.47
C ASP A 75 -9.26 -15.39 -4.25
N LEU A 76 -8.42 -14.36 -4.08
CA LEU A 76 -7.54 -14.28 -2.91
C LEU A 76 -8.31 -14.15 -1.59
N VAL A 77 -9.35 -13.31 -1.54
CA VAL A 77 -10.19 -13.17 -0.34
C VAL A 77 -10.89 -14.49 -0.04
N GLU A 78 -11.51 -15.11 -1.04
CA GLU A 78 -12.19 -16.41 -0.89
C GLU A 78 -11.24 -17.49 -0.38
N GLN A 79 -10.05 -17.59 -0.95
CA GLN A 79 -9.01 -18.52 -0.51
C GLN A 79 -8.62 -18.33 0.96
N LYS A 80 -8.54 -17.08 1.43
CA LYS A 80 -8.06 -16.74 2.78
C LYS A 80 -9.17 -16.72 3.84
N THR A 81 -10.41 -16.45 3.45
CA THR A 81 -11.53 -16.24 4.40
C THR A 81 -12.65 -17.24 4.25
N GLY A 82 -12.66 -18.06 3.18
CA GLY A 82 -13.76 -18.96 2.82
C GLY A 82 -15.00 -18.24 2.27
N SER A 83 -14.96 -16.93 2.05
CA SER A 83 -16.08 -16.12 1.57
C SER A 83 -15.65 -15.25 0.41
N ARG A 84 -16.36 -15.33 -0.73
CA ARG A 84 -16.09 -14.54 -1.91
C ARG A 84 -16.81 -13.19 -1.84
N PRO A 85 -16.10 -12.06 -1.93
CA PRO A 85 -16.74 -10.73 -1.99
C PRO A 85 -17.60 -10.61 -3.25
N ILE A 86 -18.79 -10.03 -3.12
CA ILE A 86 -19.75 -9.85 -4.24
C ILE A 86 -19.99 -8.39 -4.61
N GLY A 87 -19.62 -7.47 -3.74
CA GLY A 87 -19.75 -6.02 -3.97
C GLY A 87 -18.61 -5.44 -4.80
N PRO A 88 -18.61 -4.12 -5.03
CA PRO A 88 -17.53 -3.46 -5.75
C PRO A 88 -16.22 -3.48 -4.96
N ILE A 89 -15.10 -3.37 -5.68
CA ILE A 89 -13.76 -3.29 -5.09
C ILE A 89 -13.16 -1.93 -5.44
N SER A 90 -12.76 -1.17 -4.42
CA SER A 90 -12.01 0.07 -4.59
C SER A 90 -10.53 -0.15 -4.31
N LEU A 91 -9.68 0.20 -5.25
CA LEU A 91 -8.23 0.07 -5.19
C LEU A 91 -7.59 1.42 -4.87
N ILE A 92 -6.85 1.50 -3.76
CA ILE A 92 -5.99 2.65 -3.44
C ILE A 92 -4.55 2.27 -3.73
N THR A 93 -3.92 2.93 -4.70
CA THR A 93 -2.61 2.53 -5.20
C THR A 93 -1.85 3.66 -5.87
N HIS A 94 -0.56 3.43 -6.14
CA HIS A 94 0.21 4.19 -7.10
C HIS A 94 0.21 3.51 -8.47
N PHE A 95 0.18 4.31 -9.53
CA PHE A 95 0.40 3.85 -10.89
C PHE A 95 1.89 3.83 -11.25
N CYS A 96 2.19 3.41 -12.45
CA CYS A 96 3.49 3.62 -13.08
C CYS A 96 3.55 5.07 -13.59
N TYR A 97 4.57 5.82 -13.16
CA TYR A 97 4.80 7.19 -13.60
C TYR A 97 6.11 7.29 -14.38
N PHE A 98 6.07 7.89 -15.57
CA PHE A 98 7.24 8.06 -16.43
C PHE A 98 8.00 6.73 -16.71
N GLY A 99 7.25 5.62 -16.82
CA GLY A 99 7.81 4.28 -17.05
C GLY A 99 8.27 3.54 -15.79
N TYR A 100 8.35 4.20 -14.64
CA TYR A 100 8.82 3.62 -13.39
C TYR A 100 7.67 3.37 -12.41
N ARG A 101 7.67 2.21 -11.77
CA ARG A 101 6.75 1.88 -10.69
C ARG A 101 7.52 1.72 -9.39
N ILE A 102 7.13 2.50 -8.38
CA ILE A 102 7.47 2.24 -6.99
C ILE A 102 6.19 2.43 -6.18
N ASN A 103 5.63 1.32 -5.76
CA ASN A 103 4.40 1.28 -4.98
C ASN A 103 4.59 0.34 -3.79
N PRO A 104 4.97 0.87 -2.61
CA PRO A 104 5.21 0.04 -1.42
C PRO A 104 3.97 -0.70 -0.95
N VAL A 105 2.78 -0.13 -1.12
CA VAL A 105 1.52 -0.71 -0.66
C VAL A 105 0.35 -0.32 -1.56
N SER A 106 -0.55 -1.28 -1.80
CA SER A 106 -1.88 -1.05 -2.35
C SER A 106 -2.92 -1.61 -1.40
N PHE A 107 -4.07 -0.95 -1.31
CA PHE A 107 -5.20 -1.41 -0.52
C PHE A 107 -6.39 -1.67 -1.43
N TYR A 108 -7.00 -2.86 -1.29
CA TYR A 108 -8.23 -3.22 -1.99
C TYR A 108 -9.34 -3.31 -0.95
N PHE A 109 -10.30 -2.40 -1.03
CA PHE A 109 -11.48 -2.38 -0.17
C PHE A 109 -12.60 -3.14 -0.86
N CYS A 110 -12.89 -4.35 -0.38
CA CYS A 110 -13.98 -5.19 -0.87
C CYS A 110 -15.26 -4.87 -0.11
N PHE A 111 -16.24 -4.31 -0.80
CA PHE A 111 -17.51 -3.91 -0.19
C PHE A 111 -18.55 -5.04 -0.27
N ASP A 112 -19.58 -4.92 0.57
CA ASP A 112 -20.81 -5.71 0.46
C ASP A 112 -21.57 -5.35 -0.84
N LYS A 113 -22.57 -6.16 -1.20
CA LYS A 113 -23.39 -5.97 -2.40
C LYS A 113 -24.00 -4.57 -2.51
N ASN A 114 -24.36 -3.97 -1.38
CA ASN A 114 -25.02 -2.67 -1.31
C ASN A 114 -24.06 -1.50 -1.17
N LYS A 115 -22.74 -1.75 -1.15
CA LYS A 115 -21.69 -0.75 -0.95
C LYS A 115 -21.81 0.03 0.38
N LYS A 116 -22.41 -0.59 1.40
CA LYS A 116 -22.65 0.02 2.71
C LYS A 116 -21.61 -0.36 3.75
N LYS A 117 -20.95 -1.50 3.55
CA LYS A 117 -19.96 -2.02 4.50
C LYS A 117 -18.75 -2.58 3.75
N ILE A 118 -17.60 -2.52 4.39
CA ILE A 118 -16.39 -3.18 3.92
C ILE A 118 -16.37 -4.57 4.56
N ASP A 119 -16.38 -5.61 3.73
CA ASP A 119 -16.32 -7.01 4.18
C ASP A 119 -14.89 -7.45 4.44
N SER A 120 -13.96 -6.99 3.61
CA SER A 120 -12.54 -7.33 3.73
C SER A 120 -11.66 -6.29 3.06
N ILE A 121 -10.39 -6.25 3.50
CA ILE A 121 -9.34 -5.41 2.91
C ILE A 121 -8.18 -6.30 2.53
N ILE A 122 -7.67 -6.15 1.31
CA ILE A 122 -6.38 -6.72 0.93
C ILE A 122 -5.34 -5.61 1.04
N ALA A 123 -4.26 -5.86 1.77
CA ALA A 123 -3.07 -5.03 1.76
C ALA A 123 -1.97 -5.74 0.97
N GLU A 124 -1.76 -5.31 -0.27
CA GLU A 124 -0.69 -5.78 -1.14
C GLU A 124 0.57 -4.97 -0.85
N ILE A 125 1.60 -5.63 -0.34
CA ILE A 125 2.87 -5.01 0.02
C ILE A 125 3.94 -5.45 -0.96
N ASN A 126 4.68 -4.49 -1.48
CA ASN A 126 5.78 -4.72 -2.40
C ASN A 126 7.11 -4.37 -1.75
N ASN A 127 8.02 -5.32 -1.76
CA ASN A 127 9.38 -5.12 -1.30
C ASN A 127 10.24 -4.66 -2.48
N THR A 128 10.41 -3.36 -2.62
CA THR A 128 11.07 -2.73 -3.78
C THR A 128 12.50 -3.23 -4.03
N PRO A 129 13.38 -3.42 -3.02
CA PRO A 129 14.75 -3.87 -3.30
C PRO A 129 14.85 -5.29 -3.86
N TRP A 130 13.92 -6.18 -3.51
CA TRP A 130 13.97 -7.60 -3.88
C TRP A 130 12.89 -8.01 -4.89
N GLY A 131 11.98 -7.10 -5.26
CA GLY A 131 10.91 -7.38 -6.21
C GLY A 131 9.87 -8.40 -5.70
N GLU A 132 9.79 -8.59 -4.39
CA GLU A 132 8.87 -9.53 -3.77
C GLU A 132 7.54 -8.85 -3.43
N GLN A 133 6.46 -9.62 -3.46
CA GLN A 133 5.11 -9.17 -3.14
C GLN A 133 4.46 -10.10 -2.13
N HIS A 134 3.72 -9.53 -1.19
CA HIS A 134 2.91 -10.26 -0.22
C HIS A 134 1.57 -9.58 0.02
N CYS A 135 0.51 -10.38 0.17
CA CYS A 135 -0.84 -9.88 0.43
C CYS A 135 -1.34 -10.35 1.78
N TYR A 136 -1.69 -9.40 2.64
CA TYR A 136 -2.47 -9.66 3.85
C TYR A 136 -3.95 -9.46 3.53
N VAL A 137 -4.80 -10.41 3.97
CA VAL A 137 -6.25 -10.29 3.87
C VAL A 137 -6.81 -10.06 5.26
N LEU A 138 -7.43 -8.91 5.45
CA LEU A 138 -7.98 -8.44 6.72
C LEU A 138 -9.51 -8.53 6.63
N LYS A 139 -10.12 -9.42 7.43
CA LYS A 139 -11.57 -9.54 7.50
C LYS A 139 -12.12 -8.46 8.42
N CYS A 140 -13.07 -7.67 7.92
CA CYS A 140 -13.69 -6.59 8.69
C CYS A 140 -14.89 -7.14 9.47
N THR A 141 -15.02 -6.73 10.72
CA THR A 141 -16.21 -7.00 11.52
C THR A 141 -17.10 -5.75 11.53
N PRO A 142 -18.43 -5.88 11.41
CA PRO A 142 -19.32 -4.74 11.25
C PRO A 142 -19.55 -4.04 12.59
N ASN A 143 -18.62 -3.22 13.09
CA ASN A 143 -18.82 -2.66 14.44
C ASN A 143 -18.34 -1.23 14.72
N SER A 144 -18.02 -0.37 13.74
CA SER A 144 -17.67 1.01 14.11
C SER A 144 -18.06 2.05 13.07
N LYS A 145 -18.65 3.13 13.53
CA LYS A 145 -18.88 4.34 12.75
C LYS A 145 -17.52 4.95 12.35
N ASN A 146 -17.20 4.94 11.07
CA ASN A 146 -16.05 5.62 10.45
C ASN A 146 -14.63 5.14 10.83
N LYS A 147 -14.46 4.13 11.65
CA LYS A 147 -13.14 3.58 11.99
C LYS A 147 -13.19 2.07 11.81
N LEU A 148 -12.36 1.54 10.95
CA LEU A 148 -12.21 0.10 10.80
C LEU A 148 -11.50 -0.47 12.02
N ASP A 149 -11.71 -1.75 12.26
CA ASP A 149 -11.12 -2.47 13.40
C ASP A 149 -9.59 -2.35 13.40
N LYS A 150 -9.02 -2.54 14.58
CA LYS A 150 -7.59 -2.78 14.71
C LYS A 150 -7.29 -4.22 14.30
N PHE A 151 -6.48 -4.37 13.28
CA PHE A 151 -6.02 -5.66 12.79
C PHE A 151 -4.66 -5.98 13.42
N SER A 152 -4.58 -7.10 14.10
CA SER A 152 -3.33 -7.58 14.72
C SER A 152 -2.92 -8.89 14.09
N PHE A 153 -1.69 -8.96 13.53
CA PHE A 153 -1.16 -10.13 12.86
C PHE A 153 0.37 -10.18 12.91
N ASP A 154 0.91 -11.38 12.78
CA ASP A 154 2.35 -11.57 12.80
C ASP A 154 2.96 -11.16 11.45
N LYS A 155 4.18 -10.65 11.52
CA LYS A 155 4.92 -10.26 10.32
C LYS A 155 5.33 -11.50 9.53
N ALA A 156 4.69 -11.71 8.39
CA ALA A 156 4.97 -12.82 7.47
C ALA A 156 5.92 -12.47 6.31
N PHE A 157 6.29 -11.20 6.17
CA PHE A 157 7.02 -10.70 5.01
C PHE A 157 8.17 -9.75 5.37
N HIS A 158 9.35 -9.98 4.80
CA HIS A 158 10.54 -9.18 5.06
C HIS A 158 10.55 -7.89 4.22
N ILE A 159 10.01 -6.80 4.77
CA ILE A 159 9.88 -5.51 4.08
C ILE A 159 11.12 -4.64 4.28
N SER A 160 11.72 -4.70 5.48
CA SER A 160 12.84 -3.82 5.86
C SER A 160 13.90 -4.62 6.61
N PRO A 161 15.19 -4.43 6.27
CA PRO A 161 16.29 -5.09 6.98
C PRO A 161 16.50 -4.57 8.42
N PHE A 162 15.78 -3.53 8.83
CA PHE A 162 15.90 -2.96 10.17
C PHE A 162 14.76 -3.38 11.12
N ILE A 163 13.93 -4.35 10.73
CA ILE A 163 12.82 -4.88 11.52
C ILE A 163 12.89 -6.40 11.52
N SER A 164 12.95 -7.01 12.71
CA SER A 164 12.98 -8.47 12.88
C SER A 164 11.75 -9.14 12.24
N MET A 165 11.87 -10.40 11.85
CA MET A 165 10.72 -11.22 11.45
C MET A 165 9.83 -11.56 12.64
N ASP A 166 10.38 -11.61 13.87
CA ASP A 166 9.63 -11.86 15.11
C ASP A 166 8.92 -10.60 15.60
N SER A 167 8.23 -9.94 14.68
CA SER A 167 7.48 -8.70 14.94
C SER A 167 6.00 -8.92 14.73
N LYS A 168 5.21 -8.17 15.49
CA LYS A 168 3.75 -8.10 15.35
C LYS A 168 3.35 -6.77 14.77
N TYR A 169 2.43 -6.81 13.80
CA TYR A 169 1.81 -5.62 13.24
C TYR A 169 0.47 -5.34 13.90
N ILE A 170 0.22 -4.08 14.19
CA ILE A 170 -1.11 -3.58 14.58
C ILE A 170 -1.45 -2.47 13.61
N TRP A 171 -2.49 -2.69 12.81
CA TRP A 171 -2.93 -1.75 11.79
C TRP A 171 -4.32 -1.22 12.11
N SER A 172 -4.50 0.07 11.91
CA SER A 172 -5.81 0.73 11.94
C SER A 172 -5.99 1.48 10.63
N LEU A 173 -7.13 1.28 9.98
CA LEU A 173 -7.48 1.97 8.75
C LEU A 173 -8.82 2.70 8.95
N THR A 174 -8.99 3.80 8.24
CA THR A 174 -10.32 4.42 8.09
C THR A 174 -10.99 3.93 6.82
N GLU A 175 -12.31 3.96 6.79
CA GLU A 175 -13.02 3.78 5.52
C GLU A 175 -12.67 4.93 4.57
N PRO A 176 -12.33 4.63 3.30
CA PRO A 176 -12.07 5.66 2.30
C PRO A 176 -13.32 6.54 2.08
N SER A 177 -13.22 7.83 2.42
CA SER A 177 -14.32 8.80 2.32
C SER A 177 -13.77 10.18 1.90
N ASN A 178 -14.09 11.26 2.60
CA ASN A 178 -13.49 12.58 2.43
C ASN A 178 -12.01 12.63 2.87
N SER A 179 -11.59 11.65 3.66
CA SER A 179 -10.21 11.39 4.04
C SER A 179 -9.96 9.89 4.07
N PHE A 180 -8.69 9.53 4.01
CA PHE A 180 -8.24 8.16 4.20
C PHE A 180 -6.97 8.18 5.04
N SER A 181 -6.97 7.37 6.10
CA SER A 181 -5.85 7.27 7.02
C SER A 181 -5.49 5.82 7.31
N VAL A 182 -4.20 5.57 7.43
CA VAL A 182 -3.64 4.28 7.88
C VAL A 182 -2.64 4.56 8.99
N GLU A 183 -2.82 3.88 10.10
CA GLU A 183 -1.85 3.81 11.17
C GLU A 183 -1.32 2.38 11.25
N MET A 184 0.00 2.23 11.19
CA MET A 184 0.70 0.95 11.32
C MET A 184 1.66 1.03 12.47
N GLU A 185 1.56 0.11 13.41
CA GLU A 185 2.52 -0.08 14.48
C GLU A 185 3.24 -1.43 14.29
N THR A 186 4.54 -1.43 14.56
CA THR A 186 5.35 -2.64 14.62
C THR A 186 5.85 -2.83 16.05
N TRP A 187 5.60 -4.00 16.60
CA TRP A 187 5.94 -4.36 17.98
C TRP A 187 6.88 -5.56 18.00
N GLU A 188 7.92 -5.48 18.85
CA GLU A 188 8.86 -6.56 19.16
C GLU A 188 9.03 -6.64 20.69
N ASN A 189 8.89 -7.83 21.28
CA ASN A 189 9.08 -8.04 22.72
C ASN A 189 8.33 -7.01 23.59
N HIS A 190 7.05 -6.77 23.27
CA HIS A 190 6.18 -5.79 23.93
C HIS A 190 6.61 -4.32 23.82
N LYS A 191 7.59 -4.00 22.96
CA LYS A 191 8.03 -2.64 22.69
C LYS A 191 7.59 -2.19 21.30
N LYS A 192 7.09 -0.97 21.21
CA LYS A 192 6.78 -0.35 19.90
C LYS A 192 8.08 0.09 19.24
N ILE A 193 8.42 -0.54 18.10
CA ILE A 193 9.64 -0.27 17.34
C ILE A 193 9.42 0.84 16.33
N LEU A 194 8.33 0.75 15.58
CA LEU A 194 8.02 1.66 14.49
C LEU A 194 6.54 1.99 14.50
N GLN A 195 6.24 3.25 14.21
CA GLN A 195 4.89 3.73 13.90
C GLN A 195 4.93 4.45 12.56
N VAL A 196 3.97 4.14 11.71
CA VAL A 196 3.75 4.80 10.42
C VAL A 196 2.35 5.38 10.40
N ASN A 197 2.25 6.68 10.17
CA ASN A 197 0.97 7.37 10.03
C ASN A 197 0.87 7.92 8.61
N PHE A 198 -0.12 7.48 7.87
CA PHE A 198 -0.48 7.97 6.56
C PHE A 198 -1.82 8.66 6.63
N ASN A 199 -1.85 9.97 6.36
CA ASN A 199 -3.04 10.80 6.44
C ASN A 199 -3.24 11.56 5.14
N THR A 200 -4.43 11.44 4.56
CA THR A 200 -4.75 12.03 3.25
C THR A 200 -6.12 12.66 3.24
N VAL A 201 -6.31 13.57 2.30
CA VAL A 201 -7.59 14.23 1.99
C VAL A 201 -7.98 13.91 0.55
N ARG A 202 -9.26 13.71 0.34
CA ARG A 202 -9.85 13.40 -0.97
C ARG A 202 -9.82 14.61 -1.88
N THR A 203 -9.35 14.43 -3.10
CA THR A 203 -9.42 15.39 -4.21
C THR A 203 -10.13 14.75 -5.39
N LYS A 204 -11.10 15.44 -5.98
CA LYS A 204 -11.81 14.94 -7.16
C LYS A 204 -10.88 14.79 -8.36
N ILE A 205 -11.05 13.70 -9.14
CA ILE A 205 -10.38 13.52 -10.42
C ILE A 205 -10.90 14.58 -11.42
N SER A 206 -9.98 15.34 -12.01
CA SER A 206 -10.23 16.33 -13.05
C SER A 206 -8.95 16.54 -13.87
N HIS A 207 -9.06 17.19 -15.03
CA HIS A 207 -7.87 17.58 -15.81
C HIS A 207 -6.88 18.41 -14.98
N ALA A 208 -7.39 19.33 -14.17
CA ALA A 208 -6.56 20.19 -13.32
C ALA A 208 -5.85 19.40 -12.21
N SER A 209 -6.58 18.54 -11.47
CA SER A 209 -5.99 17.79 -10.36
C SER A 209 -4.99 16.74 -10.86
N LEU A 210 -5.30 16.01 -11.94
CA LEU A 210 -4.41 15.00 -12.51
C LEU A 210 -3.14 15.62 -13.12
N ARG A 211 -3.24 16.78 -13.78
CA ARG A 211 -2.08 17.52 -14.27
C ARG A 211 -1.25 18.06 -13.11
N ARG A 212 -1.90 18.64 -12.09
CA ARG A 212 -1.24 19.19 -10.91
C ARG A 212 -0.40 18.14 -10.18
N VAL A 213 -0.92 16.94 -9.93
CA VAL A 213 -0.16 15.90 -9.20
C VAL A 213 1.06 15.42 -10.00
N LEU A 214 1.01 15.36 -11.32
CA LEU A 214 2.18 15.04 -12.14
C LEU A 214 3.26 16.13 -12.07
N ILE A 215 2.87 17.40 -11.92
CA ILE A 215 3.80 18.54 -11.79
C ILE A 215 4.30 18.67 -10.36
N GLN A 216 3.42 18.56 -9.38
CA GLN A 216 3.75 18.75 -7.95
C GLN A 216 4.59 17.60 -7.39
N TYR A 217 4.37 16.39 -7.92
CA TYR A 217 5.12 15.18 -7.53
C TYR A 217 5.94 14.63 -8.70
N PRO A 218 6.78 15.46 -9.38
CA PRO A 218 7.57 15.01 -10.51
C PRO A 218 8.52 13.94 -10.01
N LEU A 219 8.63 12.85 -10.77
CA LEU A 219 9.50 11.74 -10.42
C LEU A 219 9.28 11.20 -8.99
N ILE A 220 8.01 11.17 -8.54
CA ILE A 220 7.65 10.67 -7.20
C ILE A 220 8.29 9.30 -6.93
N THR A 221 8.33 8.44 -7.93
CA THR A 221 8.97 7.13 -7.85
C THR A 221 10.45 7.23 -7.52
N PHE A 222 11.19 8.15 -8.15
CA PHE A 222 12.61 8.38 -7.84
C PHE A 222 12.81 8.99 -6.46
N LYS A 223 11.93 9.93 -6.05
CA LYS A 223 11.99 10.51 -4.70
C LYS A 223 11.73 9.46 -3.61
N VAL A 224 10.79 8.57 -3.83
CA VAL A 224 10.50 7.45 -2.90
C VAL A 224 11.69 6.49 -2.87
N LEU A 225 12.22 6.09 -4.01
CA LEU A 225 13.39 5.20 -4.08
C LEU A 225 14.60 5.80 -3.38
N TRP A 226 14.97 7.03 -3.74
CA TRP A 226 16.05 7.76 -3.09
C TRP A 226 15.82 7.87 -1.58
N GLY A 227 14.57 8.21 -1.17
CA GLY A 227 14.18 8.28 0.23
C GLY A 227 14.39 6.95 0.96
N ILE A 228 14.01 5.82 0.39
CA ILE A 228 14.22 4.48 0.97
C ILE A 228 15.72 4.25 1.26
N TYR A 229 16.59 4.44 0.27
CA TYR A 229 18.03 4.23 0.44
C TYR A 229 18.67 5.25 1.37
N PHE A 230 18.28 6.52 1.28
CA PHE A 230 18.78 7.57 2.17
C PHE A 230 18.41 7.33 3.62
N GLN A 231 17.16 6.93 3.91
CA GLN A 231 16.73 6.61 5.27
C GLN A 231 17.40 5.31 5.78
N ALA A 232 17.59 4.31 4.91
CA ALA A 232 18.35 3.11 5.25
C ALA A 232 19.80 3.45 5.63
N PHE A 233 20.47 4.30 4.85
CA PHE A 233 21.82 4.78 5.16
C PHE A 233 21.88 5.54 6.49
N ARG A 234 20.92 6.42 6.76
CA ARG A 234 20.82 7.13 8.06
C ARG A 234 20.62 6.18 9.24
N LEU A 235 19.81 5.14 9.09
CA LEU A 235 19.62 4.11 10.12
C LEU A 235 20.89 3.30 10.35
N TRP A 236 21.61 2.96 9.27
CA TRP A 236 22.91 2.28 9.35
C TRP A 236 23.95 3.13 10.08
N LEU A 237 24.08 4.42 9.76
CA LEU A 237 24.96 5.35 10.50
C LEU A 237 24.61 5.44 11.99
N LYS A 238 23.33 5.35 12.33
CA LYS A 238 22.85 5.30 13.72
C LYS A 238 23.02 3.95 14.39
N LYS A 239 23.67 2.97 13.71
CA LYS A 239 23.88 1.60 14.21
C LYS A 239 22.58 0.88 14.58
N ALA A 240 21.49 1.13 13.83
CA ALA A 240 20.26 0.36 13.98
C ALA A 240 20.52 -1.12 13.65
N PRO A 241 19.92 -2.09 14.38
CA PRO A 241 20.08 -3.52 14.11
C PRO A 241 19.73 -3.83 12.65
N PHE A 242 20.57 -4.66 12.02
CA PHE A 242 20.38 -5.10 10.65
C PHE A 242 20.09 -6.60 10.63
N TYR A 243 18.97 -6.97 10.00
CA TYR A 243 18.52 -8.35 9.85
C TYR A 243 18.66 -8.79 8.40
N SER A 244 19.46 -9.81 8.16
CA SER A 244 19.62 -10.38 6.81
C SER A 244 18.30 -10.96 6.30
N HIS A 245 18.09 -10.90 4.99
CA HIS A 245 16.89 -11.48 4.39
C HIS A 245 16.81 -12.99 4.63
N PRO A 246 15.67 -13.56 5.05
CA PRO A 246 15.53 -14.98 5.41
C PRO A 246 16.02 -15.98 4.35
N LYS A 247 15.89 -15.64 3.07
CA LYS A 247 16.40 -16.47 1.96
C LYS A 247 17.92 -16.67 2.00
N TYR A 248 18.68 -15.73 2.53
CA TYR A 248 20.14 -15.80 2.59
C TYR A 248 20.65 -16.46 3.89
N GLN A 249 19.80 -16.50 4.95
CA GLN A 249 20.17 -17.16 6.20
C GLN A 249 20.25 -18.70 6.06
N LYS A 250 19.53 -19.32 5.10
CA LYS A 250 19.58 -20.76 4.84
C LYS A 250 20.83 -21.23 4.09
N ALA A 251 21.59 -20.32 3.49
CA ALA A 251 22.79 -20.67 2.73
C ALA A 251 24.05 -20.81 3.60
N THR A 252 24.05 -20.29 4.83
CA THR A 252 25.24 -20.29 5.72
C THR A 252 25.33 -21.52 6.62
N PHE A 253 24.35 -22.43 6.60
CA PHE A 253 24.35 -23.67 7.41
C PHE A 253 24.58 -24.94 6.59
N LYS A 254 25.18 -24.85 5.40
CA LYS A 254 25.63 -25.99 4.62
C LYS A 254 27.13 -25.87 4.33
N THR A 255 27.92 -25.95 5.37
CA THR A 255 29.34 -26.33 5.30
C THR A 255 29.64 -27.27 6.44
#